data_0ba881b300f1bf30afe56a01cbdd9909
#
_entry.id   0ba881b300f1bf30afe56a01cbdd9909
#
_cell.length_a   1.000
_cell.length_b   1.000
_cell.length_c   1.000
_cell.angle_alpha   90.00
_cell.angle_beta   90.00
_cell.angle_gamma   90.00
#
_symmetry.space_group_name_H-M   'P 1'
#
loop_
_entity.id
_entity.type
_entity.pdbx_description
1 polymer ?
#
loop_
_entity_poly.entity_id
_entity_poly.type
_entity_poly.pdbx_seq_one_letter_code
_entity_poly.pdbx_strand_id
1 'polypeptide(L)'
;RQPEEQRGQRERERQEALQQQAKANARAEAVRLQEEERMRAAISTGTGFFVSNDGYLVTNNHVVEDKDNHAIRDVQGRFYRANVVASDPKRDLALLRVRVTGKFATLPVADSRLVRKGQRVMTVGYPNISIQGNESKVTDGIISSFSGSRNDDEWFQISVPVQGGNSGGPLVTESGTVVGVVVATANAEKYYS
;
A
#
# COMPACT_ATOMS: atom_id res chain seq x y z
N ARG A 1 -61.81 -21.28 -5.25
CA ARG A 1 -61.02 -20.86 -6.45
C ARG A 1 -60.16 -19.63 -6.19
N GLN A 2 -60.66 -18.62 -5.44
CA GLN A 2 -59.87 -17.39 -5.12
C GLN A 2 -58.55 -17.62 -4.30
N PRO A 3 -58.43 -18.54 -3.35
CA PRO A 3 -57.18 -18.76 -2.57
C PRO A 3 -56.01 -19.34 -3.37
N GLU A 4 -56.28 -20.13 -4.41
CA GLU A 4 -55.24 -20.76 -5.23
C GLU A 4 -54.61 -19.80 -6.23
N GLU A 5 -55.41 -18.91 -6.82
CA GLU A 5 -54.94 -17.84 -7.70
C GLU A 5 -54.06 -16.83 -6.96
N GLN A 6 -54.43 -16.47 -5.73
CA GLN A 6 -53.62 -15.60 -4.88
C GLN A 6 -52.29 -16.24 -4.45
N ARG A 7 -52.27 -17.54 -4.21
CA ARG A 7 -50.99 -18.28 -3.96
C ARG A 7 -50.09 -18.30 -5.16
N GLY A 8 -50.60 -18.58 -6.35
CA GLY A 8 -49.84 -18.55 -7.59
C GLY A 8 -49.26 -17.16 -7.93
N GLN A 9 -50.00 -16.10 -7.63
CA GLN A 9 -49.56 -14.73 -7.86
C GLN A 9 -48.40 -14.36 -6.90
N ARG A 10 -48.53 -14.66 -5.60
CA ARG A 10 -47.47 -14.43 -4.61
C ARG A 10 -46.20 -15.21 -4.91
N GLU A 11 -46.33 -16.41 -5.48
CA GLU A 11 -45.18 -17.25 -5.82
C GLU A 11 -44.44 -16.69 -7.04
N ARG A 12 -45.14 -16.15 -8.05
CA ARG A 12 -44.54 -15.45 -9.19
C ARG A 12 -43.85 -14.17 -8.75
N GLU A 13 -44.50 -13.34 -7.94
CA GLU A 13 -43.90 -12.12 -7.39
C GLU A 13 -42.60 -12.41 -6.58
N ARG A 14 -42.64 -13.49 -5.80
CA ARG A 14 -41.46 -13.94 -5.05
C ARG A 14 -40.32 -14.41 -5.98
N GLN A 15 -40.64 -15.13 -7.04
CA GLN A 15 -39.65 -15.59 -8.02
C GLN A 15 -39.07 -14.42 -8.80
N GLU A 16 -39.87 -13.45 -9.19
CA GLU A 16 -39.43 -12.22 -9.85
C GLU A 16 -38.51 -11.39 -8.94
N ALA A 17 -38.87 -11.23 -7.67
CA ALA A 17 -38.05 -10.53 -6.69
C ALA A 17 -36.71 -11.23 -6.47
N LEU A 18 -36.68 -12.57 -6.37
CA LEU A 18 -35.45 -13.34 -6.26
C LEU A 18 -34.56 -13.22 -7.51
N GLN A 19 -35.17 -13.24 -8.71
CA GLN A 19 -34.42 -13.03 -9.95
C GLN A 19 -33.84 -11.61 -10.05
N GLN A 20 -34.60 -10.59 -9.65
CA GLN A 20 -34.12 -9.22 -9.62
C GLN A 20 -32.94 -9.05 -8.62
N GLN A 21 -33.08 -9.66 -7.45
CA GLN A 21 -32.01 -9.65 -6.43
C GLN A 21 -30.74 -10.35 -6.94
N ALA A 22 -30.88 -11.51 -7.58
CA ALA A 22 -29.77 -12.25 -8.16
C ALA A 22 -29.06 -11.45 -9.28
N LYS A 23 -29.82 -10.79 -10.14
CA LYS A 23 -29.27 -9.90 -11.19
C LYS A 23 -28.55 -8.69 -10.61
N ALA A 24 -29.09 -8.09 -9.56
CA ALA A 24 -28.46 -6.97 -8.87
C ALA A 24 -27.13 -7.39 -8.21
N ASN A 25 -27.11 -8.53 -7.54
CA ASN A 25 -25.89 -9.09 -6.92
C ASN A 25 -24.81 -9.43 -7.97
N ALA A 26 -25.20 -10.08 -9.07
CA ALA A 26 -24.27 -10.39 -10.16
C ALA A 26 -23.68 -9.14 -10.81
N ARG A 27 -24.51 -8.08 -10.97
CA ARG A 27 -24.04 -6.80 -11.50
C ARG A 27 -23.06 -6.11 -10.53
N ALA A 28 -23.35 -6.12 -9.24
CA ALA A 28 -22.46 -5.56 -8.21
C ALA A 28 -21.13 -6.30 -8.16
N GLU A 29 -21.14 -7.62 -8.28
CA GLU A 29 -19.95 -8.46 -8.33
C GLU A 29 -19.11 -8.19 -9.59
N ALA A 30 -19.74 -8.07 -10.76
CA ALA A 30 -19.07 -7.75 -12.02
C ALA A 30 -18.39 -6.37 -11.96
N VAL A 31 -19.07 -5.37 -11.38
CA VAL A 31 -18.48 -4.03 -11.19
C VAL A 31 -17.26 -4.10 -10.25
N ARG A 32 -17.36 -4.87 -9.16
CA ARG A 32 -16.24 -5.06 -8.23
C ARG A 32 -15.04 -5.72 -8.90
N LEU A 33 -15.25 -6.79 -9.66
CA LEU A 33 -14.19 -7.48 -10.40
C LEU A 33 -13.51 -6.57 -11.44
N GLN A 34 -14.29 -5.77 -12.14
CA GLN A 34 -13.80 -4.81 -13.12
C GLN A 34 -12.97 -3.69 -12.48
N GLU A 35 -13.38 -3.22 -11.29
CA GLU A 35 -12.58 -2.28 -10.50
C GLU A 35 -11.29 -2.90 -9.99
N GLU A 36 -11.30 -4.15 -9.52
CA GLU A 36 -10.11 -4.87 -9.09
C GLU A 36 -9.11 -5.06 -10.26
N GLU A 37 -9.58 -5.43 -11.44
CA GLU A 37 -8.74 -5.54 -12.64
C GLU A 37 -8.12 -4.19 -13.02
N ARG A 38 -8.91 -3.11 -12.99
CA ARG A 38 -8.42 -1.76 -13.26
C ARG A 38 -7.38 -1.30 -12.23
N MET A 39 -7.52 -1.67 -10.98
CA MET A 39 -6.54 -1.39 -9.93
C MET A 39 -5.25 -2.22 -10.11
N ARG A 40 -5.36 -3.46 -10.60
CA ARG A 40 -4.20 -4.32 -10.90
C ARG A 40 -3.38 -3.84 -12.09
N ALA A 41 -3.99 -3.13 -13.03
CA ALA A 41 -3.34 -2.56 -14.21
C ALA A 41 -2.55 -1.27 -13.92
N ALA A 42 -2.37 -0.87 -12.67
CA ALA A 42 -1.58 0.30 -12.27
C ALA A 42 -0.11 0.12 -12.69
N ILE A 43 0.41 1.08 -13.44
CA ILE A 43 1.72 1.03 -14.12
C ILE A 43 2.91 1.24 -13.16
N SER A 44 2.69 1.77 -11.96
CA SER A 44 3.74 2.01 -10.96
C SER A 44 3.36 1.36 -9.64
N THR A 45 4.28 0.61 -9.08
CA THR A 45 4.12 -0.06 -7.80
C THR A 45 5.16 0.44 -6.81
N GLY A 46 4.73 0.56 -5.57
CA GLY A 46 5.57 0.87 -4.43
C GLY A 46 5.01 0.22 -3.18
N THR A 47 5.64 0.50 -2.08
CA THR A 47 5.23 0.04 -0.75
C THR A 47 4.74 1.23 0.07
N GLY A 48 3.90 0.98 1.04
CA GLY A 48 3.48 1.95 2.04
C GLY A 48 3.17 1.24 3.35
N PHE A 49 3.10 1.99 4.43
CA PHE A 49 2.76 1.46 5.75
C PHE A 49 1.83 2.41 6.51
N PHE A 50 0.91 1.84 7.27
CA PHE A 50 -0.03 2.63 8.06
C PHE A 50 0.63 3.20 9.31
N VAL A 51 0.44 4.50 9.51
CA VAL A 51 0.91 5.25 10.68
C VAL A 51 -0.23 5.57 11.66
N SER A 52 -1.48 5.40 11.22
CA SER A 52 -2.65 5.52 12.08
C SER A 52 -3.67 4.42 11.78
N ASN A 53 -4.43 4.04 12.80
CA ASN A 53 -5.43 2.98 12.68
C ASN A 53 -6.70 3.40 11.93
N ASP A 54 -6.89 4.70 11.68
CA ASP A 54 -8.01 5.27 10.92
C ASP A 54 -7.69 5.47 9.43
N GLY A 55 -6.57 4.91 8.94
CA GLY A 55 -6.27 4.76 7.52
C GLY A 55 -5.29 5.75 6.92
N TYR A 56 -4.48 6.45 7.72
CA TYR A 56 -3.35 7.21 7.20
C TYR A 56 -2.14 6.29 6.98
N LEU A 57 -1.55 6.37 5.79
CA LEU A 57 -0.35 5.63 5.43
C LEU A 57 0.69 6.54 4.77
N VAL A 58 1.94 6.18 4.95
CA VAL A 58 3.10 6.86 4.36
C VAL A 58 3.66 6.03 3.22
N THR A 59 4.10 6.70 2.17
CA THR A 59 4.87 6.16 1.04
C THR A 59 5.78 7.24 0.47
N ASN A 60 6.51 6.96 -0.63
CA ASN A 60 7.26 7.99 -1.34
C ASN A 60 6.35 8.85 -2.26
N ASN A 61 6.77 10.10 -2.48
CA ASN A 61 6.07 11.02 -3.38
C ASN A 61 6.12 10.51 -4.83
N HIS A 62 7.29 10.07 -5.33
CA HIS A 62 7.43 9.57 -6.70
C HIS A 62 6.58 8.32 -7.01
N VAL A 63 6.12 7.60 -5.98
CA VAL A 63 5.20 6.46 -6.15
C VAL A 63 3.80 6.93 -6.52
N VAL A 64 3.39 8.12 -6.08
CA VAL A 64 2.02 8.64 -6.19
C VAL A 64 1.89 9.90 -7.03
N GLU A 65 2.98 10.61 -7.32
CA GLU A 65 2.94 11.79 -8.19
C GLU A 65 2.42 11.46 -9.59
N ASP A 66 1.86 12.44 -10.25
CA ASP A 66 1.32 12.35 -11.62
C ASP A 66 0.17 11.33 -11.80
N LYS A 67 -0.52 10.97 -10.72
CA LYS A 67 -1.63 10.02 -10.75
C LYS A 67 -2.85 10.54 -10.00
N ASP A 68 -4.00 10.41 -10.62
CA ASP A 68 -5.29 10.81 -10.03
C ASP A 68 -5.92 9.70 -9.17
N ASN A 69 -5.49 8.46 -9.36
CA ASN A 69 -6.09 7.29 -8.70
C ASN A 69 -5.03 6.40 -8.06
N HIS A 70 -5.13 6.26 -6.75
CA HIS A 70 -4.23 5.39 -5.98
C HIS A 70 -5.02 4.21 -5.44
N ALA A 71 -4.47 3.01 -5.63
CA ALA A 71 -4.99 1.78 -5.07
C ALA A 71 -3.96 1.19 -4.10
N ILE A 72 -4.41 0.85 -2.91
CA ILE A 72 -3.63 0.16 -1.89
C ILE A 72 -4.09 -1.29 -1.87
N ARG A 73 -3.14 -2.22 -1.93
CA ARG A 73 -3.38 -3.63 -1.70
C ARG A 73 -2.78 -4.02 -0.36
N ASP A 74 -3.61 -4.56 0.54
CA ASP A 74 -3.14 -5.02 1.85
C ASP A 74 -2.51 -6.43 1.78
N VAL A 75 -1.96 -6.87 2.91
CA VAL A 75 -1.32 -8.20 3.03
C VAL A 75 -2.30 -9.37 2.85
N GLN A 76 -3.62 -9.15 2.98
CA GLN A 76 -4.66 -10.12 2.69
C GLN A 76 -5.10 -10.08 1.21
N GLY A 77 -4.52 -9.20 0.41
CA GLY A 77 -4.83 -9.03 -1.01
C GLY A 77 -6.05 -8.16 -1.30
N ARG A 78 -6.64 -7.50 -0.31
CA ARG A 78 -7.79 -6.62 -0.48
C ARG A 78 -7.34 -5.28 -1.03
N PHE A 79 -8.16 -4.70 -1.91
CA PHE A 79 -7.88 -3.40 -2.54
C PHE A 79 -8.70 -2.29 -1.89
N TYR A 80 -8.06 -1.14 -1.73
CA TYR A 80 -8.66 0.08 -1.19
C TYR A 80 -8.29 1.26 -2.06
N ARG A 81 -9.23 2.19 -2.25
CA ARG A 81 -8.92 3.50 -2.83
C ARG A 81 -8.27 4.37 -1.78
N ALA A 82 -7.24 5.08 -2.18
CA ALA A 82 -6.56 6.05 -1.33
C ALA A 82 -6.49 7.41 -2.02
N ASN A 83 -6.50 8.48 -1.22
CA ASN A 83 -6.28 9.83 -1.69
C ASN A 83 -5.00 10.38 -1.07
N VAL A 84 -4.22 11.13 -1.84
CA VAL A 84 -3.08 11.89 -1.32
C VAL A 84 -3.63 13.03 -0.46
N VAL A 85 -3.17 13.11 0.77
CA VAL A 85 -3.56 14.14 1.74
C VAL A 85 -2.51 15.24 1.82
N ALA A 86 -1.24 14.83 1.74
CA ALA A 86 -0.09 15.73 1.72
C ALA A 86 1.07 15.08 0.97
N SER A 87 1.94 15.89 0.40
CA SER A 87 3.19 15.44 -0.21
C SER A 87 4.33 16.41 0.09
N ASP A 88 5.52 15.87 0.18
CA ASP A 88 6.78 16.61 0.29
C ASP A 88 7.74 16.09 -0.79
N PRO A 89 7.75 16.69 -1.98
CA PRO A 89 8.64 16.28 -3.06
C PRO A 89 10.13 16.40 -2.73
N LYS A 90 10.50 17.32 -1.83
CA LYS A 90 11.91 17.52 -1.44
C LYS A 90 12.43 16.31 -0.66
N ARG A 91 11.62 15.76 0.24
CA ARG A 91 11.94 14.57 1.04
C ARG A 91 11.44 13.28 0.42
N ASP A 92 10.82 13.39 -0.76
CA ASP A 92 10.19 12.27 -1.46
C ASP A 92 9.20 11.50 -0.56
N LEU A 93 8.34 12.19 0.16
CA LEU A 93 7.33 11.62 1.06
C LEU A 93 5.92 12.01 0.62
N ALA A 94 4.99 11.08 0.81
CA ALA A 94 3.57 11.33 0.65
C ALA A 94 2.77 10.66 1.76
N LEU A 95 1.74 11.37 2.21
CA LEU A 95 0.73 10.88 3.15
C LEU A 95 -0.56 10.61 2.38
N LEU A 96 -1.03 9.40 2.43
CA LEU A 96 -2.29 8.98 1.82
C LEU A 96 -3.32 8.65 2.90
N ARG A 97 -4.59 8.71 2.51
CA ARG A 97 -5.71 8.26 3.35
C ARG A 97 -6.59 7.27 2.62
N VAL A 98 -6.81 6.13 3.26
CA VAL A 98 -7.82 5.14 2.91
C VAL A 98 -9.06 5.39 3.77
N ARG A 99 -10.24 5.51 3.14
CA ARG A 99 -11.52 5.70 3.85
C ARG A 99 -12.29 4.39 3.86
N VAL A 100 -12.19 3.67 4.96
CA VAL A 100 -12.94 2.42 5.19
C VAL A 100 -13.40 2.34 6.64
N THR A 101 -14.42 1.54 6.88
CA THR A 101 -14.83 1.13 8.22
C THR A 101 -13.90 0.00 8.70
N GLY A 102 -13.18 0.21 9.80
CA GLY A 102 -12.25 -0.77 10.35
C GLY A 102 -11.01 -0.11 10.92
N LYS A 103 -10.11 -0.94 11.43
CA LYS A 103 -8.81 -0.50 11.98
C LYS A 103 -7.69 -1.17 11.21
N PHE A 104 -6.68 -0.39 10.89
CA PHE A 104 -5.44 -0.89 10.31
C PHE A 104 -4.40 -1.16 11.40
N ALA A 105 -3.58 -2.20 11.18
CA ALA A 105 -2.37 -2.39 11.96
C ALA A 105 -1.36 -1.29 11.59
N THR A 106 -0.78 -0.66 12.58
CA THR A 106 0.14 0.47 12.41
C THR A 106 1.52 0.12 12.91
N LEU A 107 2.53 0.77 12.34
CA LEU A 107 3.89 0.72 12.86
C LEU A 107 4.16 1.97 13.71
N PRO A 108 4.78 1.82 14.90
CA PRO A 108 5.24 2.96 15.70
C PRO A 108 6.38 3.68 14.96
N VAL A 109 6.33 5.00 14.97
CA VAL A 109 7.38 5.86 14.38
C VAL A 109 8.24 6.44 15.49
N ALA A 110 9.55 6.34 15.37
CA ALA A 110 10.51 6.93 16.30
C ALA A 110 11.18 8.17 15.73
N ASP A 111 11.85 8.90 16.60
CA ASP A 111 12.76 9.97 16.20
C ASP A 111 14.00 9.36 15.51
N SER A 112 14.15 9.65 14.24
CA SER A 112 15.27 9.16 13.43
C SER A 112 16.65 9.64 13.90
N ARG A 113 16.71 10.72 14.70
CA ARG A 113 17.95 11.22 15.31
C ARG A 113 18.50 10.30 16.40
N LEU A 114 17.71 9.34 16.89
CA LEU A 114 18.13 8.38 17.91
C LEU A 114 18.81 7.14 17.34
N VAL A 115 18.81 6.94 16.02
CA VAL A 115 19.48 5.81 15.39
C VAL A 115 21.01 5.96 15.44
N ARG A 116 21.71 4.84 15.28
CA ARG A 116 23.17 4.80 15.36
C ARG A 116 23.76 4.21 14.07
N LYS A 117 24.91 4.72 13.68
CA LYS A 117 25.70 4.08 12.62
C LYS A 117 26.06 2.65 13.02
N GLY A 118 25.89 1.69 12.11
CA GLY A 118 26.04 0.27 12.39
C GLY A 118 24.82 -0.39 13.02
N GLN A 119 23.76 0.35 13.34
CA GLN A 119 22.52 -0.21 13.86
C GLN A 119 21.84 -1.09 12.81
N ARG A 120 21.40 -2.29 13.22
CA ARG A 120 20.62 -3.19 12.35
C ARG A 120 19.24 -2.61 12.07
N VAL A 121 18.88 -2.69 10.81
CA VAL A 121 17.58 -2.26 10.31
C VAL A 121 17.10 -3.24 9.25
N MET A 122 15.80 -3.30 9.04
CA MET A 122 15.18 -4.10 8.00
C MET A 122 14.11 -3.29 7.28
N THR A 123 13.80 -3.70 6.07
CA THR A 123 12.62 -3.18 5.35
C THR A 123 11.73 -4.31 4.89
N VAL A 124 10.46 -4.02 4.78
CA VAL A 124 9.45 -4.90 4.18
C VAL A 124 8.89 -4.18 2.97
N GLY A 125 8.87 -4.84 1.84
CA GLY A 125 8.37 -4.27 0.61
C GLY A 125 7.84 -5.30 -0.36
N TYR A 126 7.35 -4.82 -1.49
CA TYR A 126 6.82 -5.64 -2.59
C TYR A 126 7.64 -5.40 -3.87
N PRO A 127 8.90 -5.86 -3.92
CA PRO A 127 9.77 -5.62 -5.05
C PRO A 127 9.24 -6.37 -6.27
N ASN A 128 9.11 -5.63 -7.37
CA ASN A 128 8.86 -6.17 -8.71
C ASN A 128 7.77 -7.27 -8.77
N ILE A 129 6.54 -6.89 -8.40
CA ILE A 129 5.38 -7.80 -8.28
C ILE A 129 5.17 -8.66 -9.54
N SER A 130 5.47 -8.14 -10.72
CA SER A 130 5.34 -8.87 -11.99
C SER A 130 6.33 -10.03 -12.13
N ILE A 131 7.49 -9.97 -11.47
CA ILE A 131 8.54 -11.00 -11.54
C ILE A 131 8.57 -11.86 -10.26
N GLN A 132 8.47 -11.22 -9.09
CA GLN A 132 8.67 -11.87 -7.80
C GLN A 132 7.38 -12.28 -7.08
N GLY A 133 6.23 -12.02 -7.72
CA GLY A 133 4.90 -12.35 -7.18
C GLY A 133 4.43 -11.35 -6.11
N ASN A 134 3.26 -11.64 -5.55
CA ASN A 134 2.52 -10.74 -4.66
C ASN A 134 2.90 -10.86 -3.16
N GLU A 135 3.95 -11.60 -2.83
CA GLU A 135 4.40 -11.80 -1.46
C GLU A 135 5.36 -10.69 -1.05
N SER A 136 5.22 -10.17 0.17
CA SER A 136 6.18 -9.21 0.72
C SER A 136 7.55 -9.84 0.93
N LYS A 137 8.60 -9.07 0.69
CA LYS A 137 9.97 -9.48 0.95
C LYS A 137 10.54 -8.68 2.12
N VAL A 138 11.26 -9.35 2.98
CA VAL A 138 12.02 -8.74 4.07
C VAL A 138 13.47 -8.76 3.68
N THR A 139 14.14 -7.61 3.77
CA THR A 139 15.60 -7.50 3.63
C THR A 139 16.16 -6.73 4.80
N ASP A 140 17.37 -7.10 5.26
CA ASP A 140 18.03 -6.48 6.39
C ASP A 140 19.44 -5.99 6.06
N GLY A 141 19.96 -5.14 6.91
CA GLY A 141 21.27 -4.54 6.81
C GLY A 141 21.53 -3.61 7.98
N ILE A 142 22.37 -2.61 7.76
CA ILE A 142 22.72 -1.61 8.78
C ILE A 142 22.55 -0.20 8.23
N ILE A 143 22.46 0.77 9.14
CA ILE A 143 22.69 2.18 8.84
C ILE A 143 24.19 2.39 8.63
N SER A 144 24.57 2.72 7.39
CA SER A 144 25.98 2.88 6.98
C SER A 144 26.47 4.31 7.21
N SER A 145 25.60 5.32 6.99
CA SER A 145 25.91 6.73 7.18
C SER A 145 24.68 7.53 7.54
N PHE A 146 24.88 8.67 8.22
CA PHE A 146 23.83 9.67 8.51
C PHE A 146 23.78 10.79 7.46
N SER A 147 24.67 10.77 6.50
CA SER A 147 24.62 11.70 5.37
C SER A 147 24.29 10.92 4.12
N GLY A 148 23.29 11.37 3.41
CA GLY A 148 22.99 10.93 2.07
C GLY A 148 23.98 11.42 1.04
N SER A 149 23.61 11.33 -0.23
CA SER A 149 24.32 11.94 -1.35
C SER A 149 24.53 13.45 -1.10
N ARG A 150 25.73 13.97 -1.29
CA ARG A 150 26.12 15.37 -1.10
C ARG A 150 26.07 15.91 0.35
N ASN A 151 26.25 15.03 1.35
CA ASN A 151 26.19 15.37 2.79
C ASN A 151 24.82 15.92 3.25
N ASP A 152 23.74 15.47 2.62
CA ASP A 152 22.38 15.78 3.05
C ASP A 152 22.05 14.98 4.32
N ASP A 153 21.79 15.67 5.43
CA ASP A 153 21.51 15.09 6.75
C ASP A 153 20.04 14.63 6.91
N GLU A 154 19.20 14.88 5.91
CA GLU A 154 17.83 14.34 5.85
C GLU A 154 17.79 12.88 5.35
N TRP A 155 18.92 12.32 4.90
CA TRP A 155 19.00 10.99 4.29
C TRP A 155 20.00 10.07 5.01
N PHE A 156 19.59 8.82 5.22
CA PHE A 156 20.51 7.79 5.64
C PHE A 156 21.05 7.02 4.43
N GLN A 157 22.29 6.57 4.53
CA GLN A 157 22.77 5.46 3.70
C GLN A 157 22.57 4.16 4.46
N ILE A 158 22.08 3.14 3.78
CA ILE A 158 21.82 1.82 4.34
C ILE A 158 22.45 0.75 3.46
N SER A 159 22.87 -0.36 4.07
CA SER A 159 23.36 -1.55 3.35
C SER A 159 22.24 -2.56 3.06
N VAL A 160 20.98 -2.20 3.37
CA VAL A 160 19.82 -3.05 3.09
C VAL A 160 19.66 -3.19 1.57
N PRO A 161 19.60 -4.40 1.01
CA PRO A 161 19.31 -4.59 -0.41
C PRO A 161 17.91 -4.06 -0.75
N VAL A 162 17.84 -3.08 -1.65
CA VAL A 162 16.58 -2.47 -2.08
C VAL A 162 16.43 -2.56 -3.59
N GLN A 163 15.20 -2.74 -4.06
CA GLN A 163 14.84 -2.85 -5.47
C GLN A 163 13.58 -2.02 -5.75
N GLY A 164 13.29 -1.78 -7.01
CA GLY A 164 12.02 -1.15 -7.42
C GLY A 164 10.83 -1.89 -6.79
N GLY A 165 9.89 -1.12 -6.20
CA GLY A 165 8.79 -1.66 -5.40
C GLY A 165 9.02 -1.65 -3.89
N ASN A 166 10.27 -1.55 -3.41
CA ASN A 166 10.56 -1.29 -1.99
C ASN A 166 10.38 0.20 -1.63
N SER A 167 10.38 1.10 -2.62
CA SER A 167 10.11 2.53 -2.43
C SER A 167 8.84 2.77 -1.63
N GLY A 168 8.94 3.60 -0.60
CA GLY A 168 7.86 3.91 0.33
C GLY A 168 7.71 2.92 1.48
N GLY A 169 8.47 1.83 1.49
CA GLY A 169 8.49 0.85 2.57
C GLY A 169 9.12 1.40 3.85
N PRO A 170 8.71 0.87 5.03
CA PRO A 170 9.26 1.29 6.30
C PRO A 170 10.69 0.77 6.47
N LEU A 171 11.59 1.61 6.95
CA LEU A 171 12.87 1.18 7.51
C LEU A 171 12.68 1.00 9.02
N VAL A 172 12.72 -0.22 9.50
CA VAL A 172 12.42 -0.55 10.90
C VAL A 172 13.62 -1.08 11.63
N THR A 173 13.70 -0.79 12.91
CA THR A 173 14.66 -1.37 13.84
C THR A 173 14.27 -2.79 14.22
N GLU A 174 15.12 -3.52 14.89
CA GLU A 174 14.83 -4.85 15.46
C GLU A 174 13.64 -4.86 16.43
N SER A 175 13.32 -3.72 17.04
CA SER A 175 12.14 -3.55 17.88
C SER A 175 10.83 -3.29 17.10
N GLY A 176 10.89 -3.26 15.77
CA GLY A 176 9.72 -3.01 14.92
C GLY A 176 9.30 -1.54 14.83
N THR A 177 10.19 -0.62 15.20
CA THR A 177 9.91 0.82 15.17
C THR A 177 10.46 1.46 13.91
N VAL A 178 9.65 2.24 13.19
CA VAL A 178 10.04 2.93 11.96
C VAL A 178 10.98 4.08 12.28
N VAL A 179 12.12 4.12 11.59
CA VAL A 179 13.15 5.18 11.69
C VAL A 179 13.39 5.88 10.36
N GLY A 180 12.79 5.40 9.29
CA GLY A 180 12.90 6.01 7.96
C GLY A 180 11.94 5.41 6.96
N VAL A 181 11.93 5.98 5.76
CA VAL A 181 11.19 5.49 4.59
C VAL A 181 12.20 5.16 3.50
N VAL A 182 12.10 3.96 2.95
CA VAL A 182 13.04 3.48 1.93
C VAL A 182 12.78 4.17 0.60
N VAL A 183 13.85 4.63 -0.04
CA VAL A 183 13.84 5.11 -1.42
C VAL A 183 14.72 4.18 -2.25
N ALA A 184 14.11 3.43 -3.16
CA ALA A 184 14.82 2.60 -4.13
C ALA A 184 14.95 3.37 -5.44
N THR A 185 16.15 3.82 -5.77
CA THR A 185 16.42 4.50 -7.04
C THR A 185 17.12 3.55 -8.02
N ALA A 186 16.75 3.62 -9.30
CA ALA A 186 17.39 2.86 -10.37
C ALA A 186 18.90 3.17 -10.53
N ASN A 187 19.37 4.25 -9.90
CA ASN A 187 20.75 4.72 -9.95
C ASN A 187 21.56 4.40 -8.68
N ALA A 188 21.03 3.57 -7.76
CA ALA A 188 21.74 3.20 -6.55
C ALA A 188 23.12 2.56 -6.83
N GLU A 189 23.28 1.86 -7.96
CA GLU A 189 24.56 1.30 -8.41
C GLU A 189 25.65 2.36 -8.72
N LYS A 190 25.28 3.63 -8.93
CA LYS A 190 26.24 4.71 -9.18
C LYS A 190 26.88 5.32 -7.92
N TYR A 191 26.41 4.94 -6.74
CA TYR A 191 26.91 5.51 -5.47
C TYR A 191 27.78 4.55 -4.65
N TYR A 192 28.08 3.37 -5.20
CA TYR A 192 29.00 2.40 -4.62
C TYR A 192 30.23 2.22 -5.53
N SER A 193 31.04 3.26 -5.67
CA SER A 193 32.40 3.15 -6.23
C SER A 193 33.39 3.87 -5.31
#